data_b6be5efcc903542ff1a2f172e66ae72f
#
_entry.id   b6be5efcc903542ff1a2f172e66ae72f
#
_cell.length_a   1.000
_cell.length_b   1.000
_cell.length_c   1.000
_cell.angle_alpha   90.00
_cell.angle_beta   90.00
_cell.angle_gamma   90.00
#
_symmetry.space_group_name_H-M   'P 1'
#
loop_
_entity.id
_entity.type
_entity.pdbx_description
1 polymer ?
#
loop_
_entity_poly.entity_id
_entity_poly.type
_entity_poly.pdbx_seq_one_letter_code
_entity_poly.pdbx_strand_id
1 'polypeptide(L)'
;MMRDSDDTAVSKAAMTSSVAMAAMTATDGQEPGDRIAGLGHDVVALDVFAEQLAEPDGGMRRLFSPRELRQSALRGRLKADGDAVHLAARWAGKEAVIKAWCEALGETCPLPYTVDNVPWARIEILDDARGVPHVVLADDDARALSEALRGVQRDVPTASDAGAQPGEGARWRWHISLSHDGPVASAVAILVVRR
;
A
#
# COMPACT_ATOMS: atom_id res chain seq x y z
N MET A 1 19.10 -23.61 66.60
CA MET A 1 18.21 -24.57 65.91
C MET A 1 18.04 -24.04 64.49
N MET A 2 18.71 -24.71 63.62
CA MET A 2 18.91 -24.44 62.18
C MET A 2 17.61 -24.49 61.40
N ARG A 3 17.49 -23.67 60.37
CA ARG A 3 16.86 -24.06 59.13
C ARG A 3 17.25 -23.11 58.00
N ASP A 4 17.73 -23.77 57.05
CA ASP A 4 18.32 -23.46 55.79
C ASP A 4 17.50 -22.56 54.90
N SER A 5 18.26 -21.70 54.25
CA SER A 5 17.90 -20.90 53.12
C SER A 5 17.97 -21.76 51.87
N ASP A 6 16.93 -21.85 51.11
CA ASP A 6 16.96 -22.40 49.75
C ASP A 6 17.02 -21.28 48.73
N ASP A 7 18.20 -21.16 48.16
CA ASP A 7 18.57 -20.19 47.15
C ASP A 7 18.33 -20.82 45.79
N THR A 8 17.19 -20.44 45.13
CA THR A 8 16.91 -20.88 43.76
C THR A 8 17.40 -19.82 42.77
N ALA A 9 18.64 -19.99 42.38
CA ALA A 9 19.27 -19.23 41.30
C ALA A 9 18.54 -19.52 39.97
N VAL A 10 17.78 -18.55 39.48
CA VAL A 10 17.26 -18.56 38.11
C VAL A 10 18.36 -18.19 37.16
N SER A 11 18.87 -19.21 36.50
CA SER A 11 19.88 -19.09 35.42
C SER A 11 19.32 -18.28 34.26
N LYS A 12 19.86 -17.07 34.12
CA LYS A 12 19.59 -16.18 33.00
C LYS A 12 20.43 -16.64 31.81
N ALA A 13 19.87 -17.51 30.98
CA ALA A 13 20.50 -17.87 29.71
C ALA A 13 20.48 -16.68 28.76
N ALA A 14 21.62 -16.02 28.61
CA ALA A 14 21.83 -15.00 27.59
C ALA A 14 21.92 -15.70 26.23
N MET A 15 20.85 -15.63 25.43
CA MET A 15 20.93 -15.97 24.01
C MET A 15 21.64 -14.84 23.27
N THR A 16 22.92 -14.96 23.10
CA THR A 16 23.67 -14.17 22.13
C THR A 16 23.34 -14.69 20.73
N SER A 17 22.39 -14.05 20.08
CA SER A 17 22.14 -14.27 18.65
C SER A 17 23.25 -13.54 17.87
N SER A 18 24.26 -14.31 17.47
CA SER A 18 25.28 -13.84 16.51
C SER A 18 24.62 -13.80 15.12
N VAL A 19 24.13 -12.62 14.72
CA VAL A 19 23.77 -12.38 13.33
C VAL A 19 25.08 -12.24 12.55
N ALA A 20 25.49 -13.32 11.92
CA ALA A 20 26.54 -13.26 10.92
C ALA A 20 26.02 -12.44 9.73
N MET A 21 26.50 -11.19 9.65
CA MET A 21 26.31 -10.32 8.50
C MET A 21 27.18 -10.87 7.37
N ALA A 22 26.61 -11.75 6.55
CA ALA A 22 27.23 -12.16 5.30
C ALA A 22 27.32 -10.92 4.41
N ALA A 23 28.52 -10.40 4.22
CA ALA A 23 28.79 -9.41 3.18
C ALA A 23 28.49 -10.09 1.84
N MET A 24 27.33 -9.81 1.26
CA MET A 24 27.03 -10.13 -0.13
C MET A 24 27.93 -9.25 -1.00
N THR A 25 29.00 -9.83 -1.50
CA THR A 25 29.75 -9.26 -2.60
C THR A 25 28.79 -9.16 -3.78
N ALA A 26 28.51 -7.94 -4.22
CA ALA A 26 27.74 -7.67 -5.44
C ALA A 26 28.50 -8.30 -6.60
N THR A 27 28.02 -9.42 -7.09
CA THR A 27 28.42 -9.94 -8.40
C THR A 27 27.74 -9.09 -9.47
N ASP A 28 28.54 -8.46 -10.28
CA ASP A 28 28.18 -7.68 -11.46
C ASP A 28 27.53 -8.64 -12.47
N GLY A 29 26.21 -8.66 -12.45
CA GLY A 29 25.33 -9.57 -13.18
C GLY A 29 23.90 -9.46 -12.69
N GLN A 30 23.47 -8.23 -12.34
CA GLN A 30 22.14 -7.97 -11.80
C GLN A 30 21.10 -8.23 -12.87
N GLU A 31 20.45 -9.39 -12.80
CA GLU A 31 19.17 -9.61 -13.47
C GLU A 31 18.25 -8.40 -13.18
N PRO A 32 17.52 -7.89 -14.18
CA PRO A 32 16.62 -6.77 -13.99
C PRO A 32 15.53 -7.18 -12.96
N GLY A 33 15.75 -6.79 -11.72
CA GLY A 33 14.87 -7.09 -10.59
C GLY A 33 13.75 -6.08 -10.43
N ASP A 34 12.69 -6.49 -9.74
CA ASP A 34 11.62 -5.60 -9.30
C ASP A 34 12.20 -4.48 -8.41
N ARG A 35 11.83 -3.21 -8.68
CA ARG A 35 12.25 -2.03 -7.90
C ARG A 35 11.02 -1.35 -7.32
N ILE A 36 11.05 -1.01 -6.04
CA ILE A 36 10.03 -0.15 -5.44
C ILE A 36 10.16 1.25 -6.05
N ALA A 37 9.09 1.73 -6.64
CA ALA A 37 8.99 3.06 -7.22
C ALA A 37 8.34 4.05 -6.25
N GLY A 38 7.38 3.60 -5.42
CA GLY A 38 6.76 4.42 -4.41
C GLY A 38 6.07 3.59 -3.33
N LEU A 39 5.99 4.17 -2.14
CA LEU A 39 5.33 3.63 -0.96
C LEU A 39 4.37 4.68 -0.40
N GLY A 40 3.18 4.26 -0.05
CA GLY A 40 2.19 5.09 0.64
C GLY A 40 1.60 4.37 1.83
N HIS A 41 1.34 5.12 2.88
CA HIS A 41 0.68 4.63 4.08
C HIS A 41 -0.39 5.63 4.52
N ASP A 42 -1.52 5.11 4.96
CA ASP A 42 -2.60 5.90 5.50
C ASP A 42 -3.29 5.25 6.68
N VAL A 43 -3.88 6.07 7.56
CA VAL A 43 -4.61 5.66 8.77
C VAL A 43 -5.88 6.48 8.91
N VAL A 44 -7.01 5.81 9.12
CA VAL A 44 -8.34 6.39 9.23
C VAL A 44 -8.95 6.07 10.60
N ALA A 45 -9.44 7.08 11.30
CA ALA A 45 -10.22 6.91 12.51
C ALA A 45 -11.63 6.41 12.16
N LEU A 46 -12.02 5.25 12.72
CA LEU A 46 -13.26 4.56 12.33
C LEU A 46 -14.53 5.31 12.74
N ASP A 47 -14.53 5.95 13.90
CA ASP A 47 -15.65 6.73 14.42
C ASP A 47 -15.93 7.96 13.54
N VAL A 48 -14.90 8.75 13.28
CA VAL A 48 -14.99 9.94 12.40
C VAL A 48 -15.43 9.55 10.99
N PHE A 49 -14.86 8.47 10.46
CA PHE A 49 -15.23 7.99 9.13
C PHE A 49 -16.68 7.51 9.06
N ALA A 50 -17.14 6.80 10.09
CA ALA A 50 -18.53 6.32 10.17
C ALA A 50 -19.53 7.48 10.25
N GLU A 51 -19.20 8.55 10.98
CA GLU A 51 -19.99 9.79 11.03
C GLU A 51 -20.11 10.43 9.64
N GLN A 52 -18.98 10.63 8.94
CA GLN A 52 -18.96 11.17 7.58
C GLN A 52 -19.72 10.29 6.58
N LEU A 53 -19.63 8.97 6.73
CA LEU A 53 -20.33 8.01 5.88
C LEU A 53 -21.85 8.04 6.09
N ALA A 54 -22.30 8.39 7.30
CA ALA A 54 -23.69 8.48 7.68
C ALA A 54 -24.36 9.79 7.27
N GLU A 55 -23.59 10.84 6.91
CA GLU A 55 -24.12 12.11 6.46
C GLU A 55 -24.93 11.94 5.15
N PRO A 56 -26.22 12.28 5.12
CA PRO A 56 -27.09 12.04 3.94
C PRO A 56 -26.57 12.72 2.68
N ASP A 57 -26.01 13.94 2.81
CA ASP A 57 -25.50 14.78 1.72
C ASP A 57 -23.97 14.78 1.62
N GLY A 58 -23.27 14.09 2.54
CA GLY A 58 -21.82 14.13 2.72
C GLY A 58 -20.99 13.61 1.55
N GLY A 59 -21.63 12.92 0.60
CA GLY A 59 -20.95 12.48 -0.63
C GLY A 59 -19.89 11.40 -0.44
N MET A 60 -19.52 11.03 0.80
CA MET A 60 -18.46 10.06 1.08
C MET A 60 -18.68 8.72 0.35
N ARG A 61 -19.93 8.22 0.29
CA ARG A 61 -20.24 6.98 -0.44
C ARG A 61 -19.99 7.08 -1.95
N ARG A 62 -19.99 8.28 -2.54
CA ARG A 62 -19.72 8.51 -3.97
C ARG A 62 -18.24 8.35 -4.31
N LEU A 63 -17.37 8.36 -3.31
CA LEU A 63 -15.93 8.15 -3.47
C LEU A 63 -15.57 6.66 -3.66
N PHE A 64 -16.55 5.78 -3.51
CA PHE A 64 -16.41 4.34 -3.71
C PHE A 64 -17.15 3.88 -4.96
N SER A 65 -16.57 2.90 -5.64
CA SER A 65 -17.25 2.25 -6.76
C SER A 65 -18.41 1.37 -6.28
N PRO A 66 -19.38 1.06 -7.15
CA PRO A 66 -20.42 0.10 -6.81
C PRO A 66 -19.90 -1.29 -6.42
N ARG A 67 -18.70 -1.67 -6.90
CA ARG A 67 -18.07 -2.96 -6.57
C ARG A 67 -17.54 -2.93 -5.13
N GLU A 68 -16.87 -1.85 -4.73
CA GLU A 68 -16.38 -1.67 -3.36
C GLU A 68 -17.52 -1.63 -2.34
N LEU A 69 -18.59 -0.88 -2.64
CA LEU A 69 -19.77 -0.82 -1.77
C LEU A 69 -20.40 -2.20 -1.56
N ARG A 70 -20.56 -2.98 -2.64
CA ARG A 70 -21.11 -4.34 -2.54
C ARG A 70 -20.21 -5.28 -1.75
N GLN A 71 -18.89 -5.26 -1.98
CA GLN A 71 -17.96 -6.10 -1.24
C GLN A 71 -17.90 -5.74 0.24
N SER A 72 -17.89 -4.44 0.58
CA SER A 72 -17.89 -3.98 1.98
C SER A 72 -19.18 -4.38 2.71
N ALA A 73 -20.33 -4.19 2.07
CA ALA A 73 -21.61 -4.61 2.64
C ALA A 73 -21.70 -6.13 2.83
N LEU A 74 -21.14 -6.92 1.93
CA LEU A 74 -21.08 -8.39 2.09
C LEU A 74 -20.18 -8.77 3.27
N ARG A 75 -18.98 -8.21 3.33
CA ARG A 75 -18.05 -8.48 4.43
C ARG A 75 -18.60 -8.07 5.78
N GLY A 76 -19.18 -6.86 5.88
CA GLY A 76 -19.80 -6.38 7.12
C GLY A 76 -20.89 -7.30 7.63
N ARG A 77 -21.69 -7.90 6.72
CA ARG A 77 -22.68 -8.91 7.12
C ARG A 77 -22.04 -10.21 7.58
N LEU A 78 -21.01 -10.69 6.89
CA LEU A 78 -20.35 -11.96 7.23
C LEU A 78 -19.59 -11.90 8.55
N LYS A 79 -19.01 -10.73 8.86
CA LYS A 79 -18.24 -10.50 10.10
C LYS A 79 -19.07 -9.91 11.24
N ALA A 80 -20.31 -9.46 10.96
CA ALA A 80 -21.21 -8.76 11.90
C ALA A 80 -20.59 -7.48 12.47
N ASP A 81 -19.73 -6.77 11.70
CA ASP A 81 -19.03 -5.54 12.09
C ASP A 81 -19.46 -4.30 11.28
N GLY A 82 -20.41 -4.46 10.34
CA GLY A 82 -20.91 -3.38 9.50
C GLY A 82 -20.03 -3.09 8.28
N ASP A 83 -20.56 -2.28 7.34
CA ASP A 83 -19.84 -1.93 6.11
C ASP A 83 -18.82 -0.80 6.31
N ALA A 84 -19.03 0.04 7.33
CA ALA A 84 -18.22 1.25 7.56
C ALA A 84 -16.74 0.92 7.80
N VAL A 85 -16.43 -0.10 8.61
CA VAL A 85 -15.06 -0.51 8.89
C VAL A 85 -14.33 -0.99 7.63
N HIS A 86 -15.04 -1.71 6.75
CA HIS A 86 -14.48 -2.18 5.48
C HIS A 86 -14.33 -1.07 4.46
N LEU A 87 -15.22 -0.07 4.47
CA LEU A 87 -15.09 1.13 3.64
C LEU A 87 -13.95 2.03 4.14
N ALA A 88 -13.78 2.18 5.46
CA ALA A 88 -12.67 2.91 6.05
C ALA A 88 -11.31 2.32 5.64
N ALA A 89 -11.18 0.99 5.70
CA ALA A 89 -9.95 0.31 5.25
C ALA A 89 -9.68 0.54 3.74
N ARG A 90 -10.72 0.53 2.89
CA ARG A 90 -10.59 0.84 1.46
C ARG A 90 -10.25 2.32 1.23
N TRP A 91 -10.82 3.22 2.05
CA TRP A 91 -10.48 4.63 1.99
C TRP A 91 -9.00 4.85 2.30
N ALA A 92 -8.50 4.30 3.41
CA ALA A 92 -7.08 4.30 3.70
C ALA A 92 -6.25 3.72 2.53
N GLY A 93 -6.75 2.65 1.89
CA GLY A 93 -6.11 2.06 0.71
C GLY A 93 -6.01 3.02 -0.47
N LYS A 94 -7.07 3.76 -0.78
CA LYS A 94 -7.08 4.77 -1.86
C LYS A 94 -6.08 5.90 -1.58
N GLU A 95 -6.07 6.43 -0.37
CA GLU A 95 -5.12 7.47 0.03
C GLU A 95 -3.67 6.96 0.01
N ALA A 96 -3.42 5.74 0.48
CA ALA A 96 -2.11 5.10 0.39
C ALA A 96 -1.65 4.94 -1.07
N VAL A 97 -2.54 4.57 -2.00
CA VAL A 97 -2.24 4.48 -3.44
C VAL A 97 -1.83 5.85 -4.00
N ILE A 98 -2.56 6.92 -3.68
CA ILE A 98 -2.21 8.27 -4.14
C ILE A 98 -0.85 8.71 -3.56
N LYS A 99 -0.58 8.45 -2.27
CA LYS A 99 0.72 8.76 -1.64
C LYS A 99 1.87 8.01 -2.31
N ALA A 100 1.71 6.72 -2.59
CA ALA A 100 2.71 5.93 -3.31
C ALA A 100 2.92 6.42 -4.75
N TRP A 101 1.86 6.86 -5.40
CA TRP A 101 1.94 7.45 -6.73
C TRP A 101 2.70 8.78 -6.71
N CYS A 102 2.39 9.67 -5.76
CA CYS A 102 3.11 10.92 -5.56
C CYS A 102 4.62 10.67 -5.35
N GLU A 103 4.98 9.72 -4.49
CA GLU A 103 6.38 9.39 -4.23
C GLU A 103 7.08 8.88 -5.50
N ALA A 104 6.41 8.03 -6.26
CA ALA A 104 6.95 7.48 -7.50
C ALA A 104 7.22 8.54 -8.58
N LEU A 105 6.43 9.61 -8.62
CA LEU A 105 6.60 10.74 -9.54
C LEU A 105 7.70 11.71 -9.10
N GLY A 106 8.01 11.76 -7.79
CA GLY A 106 8.96 12.70 -7.22
C GLY A 106 8.51 14.16 -7.35
N GLU A 107 9.43 15.08 -7.12
CA GLU A 107 9.13 16.53 -7.16
C GLU A 107 9.00 17.09 -8.59
N THR A 108 9.55 16.41 -9.57
CA THR A 108 9.67 16.90 -10.95
C THR A 108 8.44 16.66 -11.82
N CYS A 109 7.59 15.70 -11.44
CA CYS A 109 6.41 15.35 -12.22
C CYS A 109 5.15 15.49 -11.34
N PRO A 110 4.29 16.48 -11.60
CA PRO A 110 3.05 16.63 -10.83
C PRO A 110 2.11 15.45 -11.09
N LEU A 111 1.30 15.13 -10.08
CA LEU A 111 0.16 14.24 -10.27
C LEU A 111 -0.75 14.78 -11.38
N PRO A 112 -1.37 13.90 -12.18
CA PRO A 112 -2.37 14.31 -13.17
C PRO A 112 -3.66 14.85 -12.53
N TYR A 113 -3.77 14.78 -11.20
CA TYR A 113 -4.92 15.18 -10.42
C TYR A 113 -4.51 16.18 -9.32
N THR A 114 -5.43 17.10 -9.00
CA THR A 114 -5.39 17.89 -7.77
C THR A 114 -6.20 17.19 -6.68
N VAL A 115 -6.05 17.63 -5.43
CA VAL A 115 -6.82 17.07 -4.30
C VAL A 115 -8.32 17.07 -4.56
N ASP A 116 -8.82 18.11 -5.27
CA ASP A 116 -10.25 18.32 -5.53
C ASP A 116 -10.80 17.46 -6.68
N ASN A 117 -9.95 16.91 -7.55
CA ASN A 117 -10.38 16.21 -8.74
C ASN A 117 -9.84 14.77 -8.87
N VAL A 118 -9.30 14.22 -7.80
CA VAL A 118 -8.92 12.80 -7.77
C VAL A 118 -10.15 11.94 -8.08
N PRO A 119 -10.07 11.04 -9.07
CA PRO A 119 -11.20 10.19 -9.45
C PRO A 119 -11.34 9.00 -8.49
N TRP A 120 -11.65 9.29 -7.21
CA TRP A 120 -11.64 8.30 -6.12
C TRP A 120 -12.41 7.02 -6.42
N ALA A 121 -13.59 7.12 -7.06
CA ALA A 121 -14.38 5.94 -7.42
C ALA A 121 -13.75 5.07 -8.52
N ARG A 122 -12.72 5.58 -9.23
CA ARG A 122 -12.00 4.88 -10.30
C ARG A 122 -10.70 4.23 -9.81
N ILE A 123 -10.28 4.56 -8.57
CA ILE A 123 -9.20 3.89 -7.86
C ILE A 123 -9.87 2.87 -6.95
N GLU A 124 -10.04 1.64 -7.41
CA GLU A 124 -10.78 0.63 -6.64
C GLU A 124 -9.83 -0.23 -5.81
N ILE A 125 -10.22 -0.49 -4.56
CA ILE A 125 -9.57 -1.49 -3.70
C ILE A 125 -10.54 -2.67 -3.57
N LEU A 126 -10.22 -3.75 -4.28
CA LEU A 126 -11.11 -4.90 -4.40
C LEU A 126 -10.46 -6.16 -3.88
N ASP A 127 -11.23 -6.95 -3.18
CA ASP A 127 -10.79 -8.27 -2.74
C ASP A 127 -10.99 -9.32 -3.84
N ASP A 128 -10.05 -10.22 -3.97
CA ASP A 128 -10.20 -11.44 -4.78
C ASP A 128 -11.06 -12.50 -4.06
N ALA A 129 -11.25 -13.66 -4.69
CA ALA A 129 -12.03 -14.76 -4.13
C ALA A 129 -11.46 -15.32 -2.81
N ARG A 130 -10.18 -15.08 -2.53
CA ARG A 130 -9.51 -15.48 -1.28
C ARG A 130 -9.56 -14.37 -0.22
N GLY A 131 -10.07 -13.20 -0.58
CA GLY A 131 -10.12 -12.03 0.28
C GLY A 131 -8.83 -11.22 0.32
N VAL A 132 -7.94 -11.40 -0.65
CA VAL A 132 -6.72 -10.60 -0.79
C VAL A 132 -7.07 -9.30 -1.51
N PRO A 133 -6.70 -8.12 -0.96
CA PRO A 133 -6.98 -6.84 -1.60
C PRO A 133 -6.06 -6.58 -2.78
N HIS A 134 -6.61 -5.96 -3.82
CA HIS A 134 -5.91 -5.53 -5.03
C HIS A 134 -6.30 -4.10 -5.39
N VAL A 135 -5.33 -3.36 -5.93
CA VAL A 135 -5.58 -2.05 -6.54
C VAL A 135 -6.00 -2.26 -7.99
N VAL A 136 -7.14 -1.71 -8.35
CA VAL A 136 -7.66 -1.69 -9.72
C VAL A 136 -7.86 -0.24 -10.15
N LEU A 137 -7.12 0.19 -11.15
CA LEU A 137 -7.28 1.51 -11.78
C LEU A 137 -8.12 1.37 -13.04
N ALA A 138 -8.95 2.36 -13.34
CA ALA A 138 -9.57 2.44 -14.65
C ALA A 138 -8.49 2.61 -15.74
N ASP A 139 -8.77 2.16 -16.96
CA ASP A 139 -7.77 2.10 -18.04
C ASP A 139 -7.08 3.43 -18.33
N ASP A 140 -7.84 4.54 -18.29
CA ASP A 140 -7.29 5.88 -18.52
C ASP A 140 -6.36 6.31 -17.38
N ASP A 141 -6.71 5.98 -16.13
CA ASP A 141 -5.89 6.31 -14.96
C ASP A 141 -4.62 5.45 -14.92
N ALA A 142 -4.73 4.18 -15.28
CA ALA A 142 -3.59 3.27 -15.42
C ALA A 142 -2.65 3.75 -16.54
N ARG A 143 -3.19 4.26 -17.64
CA ARG A 143 -2.43 4.84 -18.75
C ARG A 143 -1.73 6.13 -18.31
N ALA A 144 -2.44 7.06 -17.68
CA ALA A 144 -1.89 8.31 -17.15
C ALA A 144 -0.74 8.05 -16.17
N LEU A 145 -0.90 7.09 -15.24
CA LEU A 145 0.17 6.65 -14.34
C LEU A 145 1.38 6.15 -15.14
N SER A 146 1.17 5.27 -16.10
CA SER A 146 2.25 4.68 -16.88
C SER A 146 3.01 5.72 -17.69
N GLU A 147 2.33 6.72 -18.26
CA GLU A 147 2.93 7.82 -19.02
C GLU A 147 3.76 8.74 -18.12
N ALA A 148 3.21 9.14 -16.98
CA ALA A 148 3.89 9.97 -16.00
C ALA A 148 5.17 9.30 -15.48
N LEU A 149 5.09 8.03 -15.11
CA LEU A 149 6.24 7.26 -14.61
C LEU A 149 7.32 7.01 -15.65
N ARG A 150 6.96 6.87 -16.94
CA ARG A 150 7.96 6.82 -18.02
C ARG A 150 8.70 8.15 -18.19
N GLY A 151 8.02 9.28 -17.95
CA GLY A 151 8.66 10.60 -17.93
C GLY A 151 9.77 10.67 -16.88
N VAL A 152 9.45 10.30 -15.64
CA VAL A 152 10.41 10.31 -14.51
C VAL A 152 11.62 9.40 -14.75
N GLN A 153 11.45 8.24 -15.38
CA GLN A 153 12.55 7.32 -15.64
C GLN A 153 13.56 7.85 -16.67
N ARG A 154 13.14 8.74 -17.59
CA ARG A 154 14.06 9.35 -18.59
C ARG A 154 14.97 10.39 -17.97
N ASP A 155 14.55 11.01 -16.86
CA ASP A 155 15.29 12.09 -16.21
C ASP A 155 16.34 11.59 -15.20
N VAL A 156 16.39 10.27 -14.91
CA VAL A 156 17.40 9.63 -14.06
C VAL A 156 18.34 8.81 -14.96
N PRO A 157 19.49 9.34 -15.39
CA PRO A 157 20.48 8.58 -16.15
C PRO A 157 21.06 7.49 -15.24
N THR A 158 20.76 6.23 -15.51
CA THR A 158 21.52 5.13 -14.90
C THR A 158 22.71 4.79 -15.78
N ALA A 159 23.85 4.50 -15.18
CA ALA A 159 25.10 4.20 -15.87
C ALA A 159 25.00 2.97 -16.82
N SER A 160 23.89 2.23 -16.78
CA SER A 160 23.63 1.08 -17.66
C SER A 160 22.76 1.41 -18.89
N ASP A 161 22.26 2.64 -19.04
CA ASP A 161 21.35 3.00 -20.15
C ASP A 161 22.07 3.35 -21.48
N ALA A 162 23.39 3.22 -21.52
CA ALA A 162 24.17 3.45 -22.72
C ALA A 162 24.00 2.32 -23.76
N GLY A 163 22.78 2.10 -24.23
CA GLY A 163 22.48 1.11 -25.27
C GLY A 163 21.10 0.46 -25.19
N ALA A 164 20.35 0.69 -24.14
CA ALA A 164 18.98 0.20 -24.05
C ALA A 164 18.06 1.14 -24.83
N GLN A 165 17.45 0.63 -25.88
CA GLN A 165 16.28 1.25 -26.49
C GLN A 165 15.24 1.49 -25.39
N PRO A 166 14.48 2.61 -25.37
CA PRO A 166 13.42 2.83 -24.38
C PRO A 166 12.40 1.70 -24.56
N GLY A 167 12.55 0.64 -23.72
CA GLY A 167 11.93 -0.64 -23.95
C GLY A 167 10.42 -0.58 -23.73
N GLU A 168 9.71 -1.07 -24.70
CA GLU A 168 8.43 -1.73 -24.52
C GLU A 168 8.57 -2.74 -23.37
N GLY A 169 8.16 -2.39 -22.13
CA GLY A 169 8.11 -3.43 -21.12
C GLY A 169 8.16 -3.08 -19.66
N ALA A 170 8.38 -1.85 -19.24
CA ALA A 170 8.26 -1.54 -17.81
C ALA A 170 6.81 -1.83 -17.37
N ARG A 171 6.64 -2.87 -16.56
CA ARG A 171 5.34 -3.25 -16.00
C ARG A 171 5.24 -2.73 -14.59
N TRP A 172 4.16 -2.02 -14.30
CA TRP A 172 3.85 -1.52 -12.98
C TRP A 172 2.99 -2.53 -12.25
N ARG A 173 3.28 -2.72 -10.97
CA ARG A 173 2.53 -3.62 -10.10
C ARG A 173 2.26 -2.94 -8.77
N TRP A 174 1.01 -3.02 -8.34
CA TRP A 174 0.59 -2.62 -7.02
C TRP A 174 0.65 -3.80 -6.06
N HIS A 175 1.16 -3.55 -4.87
CA HIS A 175 0.95 -4.37 -3.69
C HIS A 175 0.21 -3.53 -2.67
N ILE A 176 -0.78 -4.11 -2.01
CA ILE A 176 -1.56 -3.41 -0.99
C ILE A 176 -1.86 -4.34 0.16
N SER A 177 -1.83 -3.80 1.37
CA SER A 177 -2.25 -4.47 2.59
C SER A 177 -3.19 -3.54 3.34
N LEU A 178 -4.30 -4.09 3.82
CA LEU A 178 -5.31 -3.40 4.62
C LEU A 178 -5.39 -4.04 5.99
N SER A 179 -5.51 -3.24 7.03
CA SER A 179 -5.74 -3.69 8.39
C SER A 179 -6.74 -2.78 9.09
N HIS A 180 -7.46 -3.31 10.05
CA HIS A 180 -8.23 -2.53 11.02
C HIS A 180 -8.12 -3.20 12.37
N ASP A 181 -7.93 -2.40 13.42
CA ASP A 181 -7.90 -2.86 14.80
C ASP A 181 -8.29 -1.73 15.74
N GLY A 182 -9.12 -2.03 16.71
CA GLY A 182 -9.65 -1.03 17.65
C GLY A 182 -10.30 0.14 16.89
N PRO A 183 -9.87 1.40 17.14
CA PRO A 183 -10.52 2.58 16.61
C PRO A 183 -10.01 3.00 15.20
N VAL A 184 -9.12 2.22 14.57
CA VAL A 184 -8.46 2.65 13.32
C VAL A 184 -8.54 1.59 12.22
N ALA A 185 -8.57 2.07 10.98
CA ALA A 185 -8.21 1.31 9.79
C ALA A 185 -6.91 1.87 9.20
N SER A 186 -6.10 1.02 8.62
CA SER A 186 -4.80 1.39 8.04
C SER A 186 -4.56 0.65 6.74
N ALA A 187 -3.79 1.27 5.85
CA ALA A 187 -3.37 0.66 4.60
C ALA A 187 -1.93 1.03 4.24
N VAL A 188 -1.24 0.09 3.62
CA VAL A 188 0.04 0.31 2.95
C VAL A 188 -0.10 -0.06 1.50
N ALA A 189 0.32 0.82 0.59
CA ALA A 189 0.41 0.57 -0.84
C ALA A 189 1.88 0.70 -1.31
N ILE A 190 2.32 -0.22 -2.15
CA ILE A 190 3.65 -0.20 -2.76
C ILE A 190 3.49 -0.30 -4.27
N LEU A 191 4.08 0.65 -4.98
CA LEU A 191 4.19 0.62 -6.43
C LEU A 191 5.55 0.07 -6.83
N VAL A 192 5.55 -1.00 -7.59
CA VAL A 192 6.76 -1.69 -8.05
C VAL A 192 6.87 -1.57 -9.56
N VAL A 193 8.06 -1.27 -10.05
CA VAL A 193 8.39 -1.37 -11.47
C VAL A 193 9.18 -2.66 -11.72
N ARG A 194 8.74 -3.43 -12.69
CA ARG A 194 9.43 -4.61 -13.21
C ARG A 194 10.14 -4.23 -14.49
N ARG A 195 11.43 -4.46 -14.55
CA ARG A 195 12.25 -4.27 -15.75
C ARG A 195 12.35 -5.56 -16.55
#